data_adaecd789107c7d4567f64b3b7a9a185
#
_entry.id   adaecd789107c7d4567f64b3b7a9a185
#
_cell.length_a   1.000
_cell.length_b   1.000
_cell.length_c   1.000
_cell.angle_alpha   90.00
_cell.angle_beta   90.00
_cell.angle_gamma   90.00
#
_symmetry.space_group_name_H-M   'P 1'
#
loop_
_entity.id
_entity.type
_entity.pdbx_description
1 polymer ?
#
loop_
_entity_poly.entity_id
_entity_poly.type
_entity_poly.pdbx_seq_one_letter_code
_entity_poly.pdbx_strand_id
1 'polypeptide(L)'
;MPNIREEYDVIVVGAGHAGCEAALAAARMGLNTICFTVSCESIAMMPCNPNIGGSSKGHLVREIDALGGEMGKNIDATFIQSKMLNKSKGPAVHSLRAQADKSDYSRRMRKVMENTENLFVRQAEVTEIMVKDGVIQGVKTLSGAQYFAKAVVLCTGVYLKAKCIHGDVSYETGPNGLQAANHLTASLIENGIEVRRFKTGTPARVDKRSIDFSKMTEQFGDERVVPFSLQLTRKRYKKNRFPAG
;
A
#
# COMPACT_ATOMS: atom_id res chain seq x y z
N MET A 1 20.94 -1.20 -28.47
CA MET A 1 20.91 -2.23 -27.41
C MET A 1 19.93 -3.29 -27.87
N PRO A 2 20.18 -4.60 -27.67
CA PRO A 2 19.18 -5.61 -27.99
C PRO A 2 17.91 -5.29 -27.16
N ASN A 3 16.75 -5.25 -27.81
CA ASN A 3 15.48 -5.14 -27.15
C ASN A 3 15.27 -6.44 -26.35
N ILE A 4 15.58 -6.42 -25.07
CA ILE A 4 15.25 -7.53 -24.18
C ILE A 4 13.73 -7.53 -24.05
N ARG A 5 13.08 -8.50 -24.64
CA ARG A 5 11.65 -8.74 -24.52
C ARG A 5 11.43 -9.61 -23.30
N GLU A 6 10.87 -9.04 -22.25
CA GLU A 6 10.47 -9.78 -21.07
C GLU A 6 8.96 -10.00 -21.09
N GLU A 7 8.53 -11.25 -20.91
CA GLU A 7 7.11 -11.64 -20.94
C GLU A 7 6.64 -12.16 -19.59
N TYR A 8 5.49 -11.69 -19.15
CA TYR A 8 4.84 -12.04 -17.89
C TYR A 8 3.37 -12.39 -18.12
N ASP A 9 2.73 -13.02 -17.14
CA ASP A 9 1.28 -13.18 -17.17
C ASP A 9 0.60 -11.90 -16.68
N VAL A 10 1.13 -11.29 -15.61
CA VAL A 10 0.57 -10.10 -14.98
C VAL A 10 1.65 -9.06 -14.71
N ILE A 11 1.38 -7.82 -15.09
CA ILE A 11 2.15 -6.65 -14.67
C ILE A 11 1.33 -5.86 -13.65
N VAL A 12 1.93 -5.51 -12.51
CA VAL A 12 1.34 -4.62 -11.51
C VAL A 12 2.13 -3.31 -11.49
N VAL A 13 1.45 -2.18 -11.62
CA VAL A 13 2.06 -0.86 -11.63
C VAL A 13 1.78 -0.14 -10.32
N GLY A 14 2.81 -0.03 -9.47
CA GLY A 14 2.76 0.56 -8.14
C GLY A 14 2.76 -0.50 -7.04
N ALA A 15 3.70 -0.40 -6.11
CA ALA A 15 3.87 -1.29 -4.96
C ALA A 15 3.39 -0.64 -3.63
N GLY A 16 2.30 0.14 -3.68
CA GLY A 16 1.54 0.53 -2.50
C GLY A 16 0.74 -0.65 -1.95
N HIS A 17 -0.15 -0.42 -0.97
CA HIS A 17 -0.93 -1.51 -0.36
C HIS A 17 -1.72 -2.33 -1.38
N ALA A 18 -2.42 -1.68 -2.31
CA ALA A 18 -3.20 -2.35 -3.35
C ALA A 18 -2.30 -3.16 -4.30
N GLY A 19 -1.17 -2.58 -4.72
CA GLY A 19 -0.24 -3.26 -5.63
C GLY A 19 0.45 -4.46 -4.98
N CYS A 20 0.81 -4.36 -3.70
CA CYS A 20 1.35 -5.51 -2.96
C CYS A 20 0.35 -6.67 -2.92
N GLU A 21 -0.92 -6.40 -2.60
CA GLU A 21 -1.96 -7.43 -2.56
C GLU A 21 -2.23 -8.03 -3.94
N ALA A 22 -2.32 -7.19 -4.99
CA ALA A 22 -2.53 -7.66 -6.36
C ALA A 22 -1.36 -8.54 -6.85
N ALA A 23 -0.12 -8.10 -6.62
CA ALA A 23 1.07 -8.83 -7.05
C ALA A 23 1.22 -10.16 -6.30
N LEU A 24 1.03 -10.16 -4.98
CA LEU A 24 1.08 -11.36 -4.16
C LEU A 24 -0.04 -12.36 -4.53
N ALA A 25 -1.24 -11.87 -4.81
CA ALA A 25 -2.35 -12.71 -5.23
C ALA A 25 -2.05 -13.40 -6.56
N ALA A 26 -1.63 -12.64 -7.58
CA ALA A 26 -1.28 -13.19 -8.89
C ALA A 26 -0.15 -14.23 -8.81
N ALA A 27 0.93 -13.90 -8.10
CA ALA A 27 2.08 -14.80 -7.94
C ALA A 27 1.72 -16.09 -7.18
N ARG A 28 0.91 -15.99 -6.12
CA ARG A 28 0.43 -17.14 -5.34
C ARG A 28 -0.54 -18.04 -6.11
N MET A 29 -1.17 -17.51 -7.14
CA MET A 29 -1.95 -18.30 -8.11
C MET A 29 -1.07 -19.00 -9.15
N GLY A 30 0.25 -18.87 -9.08
CA GLY A 30 1.21 -19.50 -10.00
C GLY A 30 1.46 -18.68 -11.28
N LEU A 31 1.02 -17.42 -11.33
CA LEU A 31 1.22 -16.56 -12.49
C LEU A 31 2.59 -15.87 -12.41
N ASN A 32 3.33 -15.85 -13.53
CA ASN A 32 4.57 -15.10 -13.66
C ASN A 32 4.26 -13.61 -13.61
N THR A 33 4.60 -12.96 -12.50
CA THR A 33 4.14 -11.61 -12.17
C THR A 33 5.33 -10.67 -11.95
N ILE A 34 5.25 -9.46 -12.53
CA ILE A 34 6.19 -8.38 -12.22
C ILE A 34 5.45 -7.19 -11.61
N CYS A 35 6.01 -6.62 -10.55
CA CYS A 35 5.51 -5.42 -9.88
C CYS A 35 6.51 -4.28 -10.04
N PHE A 36 6.07 -3.17 -10.63
CA PHE A 36 6.86 -1.96 -10.78
C PHE A 36 6.60 -0.97 -9.65
N THR A 37 7.67 -0.35 -9.17
CA THR A 37 7.59 0.74 -8.18
C THR A 37 8.59 1.83 -8.51
N VAL A 38 8.27 3.08 -8.18
CA VAL A 38 9.21 4.21 -8.35
C VAL A 38 10.37 4.13 -7.34
N SER A 39 10.19 3.43 -6.22
CA SER A 39 11.25 3.15 -5.23
C SER A 39 10.94 1.88 -4.46
N CYS A 40 11.89 0.96 -4.41
CA CYS A 40 11.76 -0.26 -3.60
C CYS A 40 11.70 0.04 -2.09
N GLU A 41 12.28 1.17 -1.65
CA GLU A 41 12.20 1.61 -0.26
C GLU A 41 10.80 2.11 0.14
N SER A 42 9.93 2.38 -0.84
CA SER A 42 8.56 2.87 -0.63
C SER A 42 7.49 1.78 -0.72
N ILE A 43 7.87 0.51 -0.82
CA ILE A 43 6.92 -0.62 -0.86
C ILE A 43 6.05 -0.60 0.40
N ALA A 44 4.73 -0.62 0.22
CA ALA A 44 3.73 -0.57 1.28
C ALA A 44 3.92 0.58 2.28
N MET A 45 4.53 1.69 1.84
CA MET A 45 4.73 2.87 2.69
C MET A 45 3.38 3.46 3.11
N MET A 46 3.33 3.95 4.34
CA MET A 46 2.17 4.65 4.91
C MET A 46 2.43 6.17 4.91
N PRO A 47 2.19 6.89 3.81
CA PRO A 47 2.54 8.31 3.72
C PRO A 47 1.63 9.22 4.57
N CYS A 48 0.41 8.78 4.88
CA CYS A 48 -0.55 9.52 5.68
C CYS A 48 -0.51 9.08 7.14
N ASN A 49 -1.44 8.24 7.57
CA ASN A 49 -1.52 7.72 8.93
C ASN A 49 -0.91 6.32 9.01
N PRO A 50 -0.15 6.01 10.07
CA PRO A 50 0.41 4.67 10.25
C PRO A 50 -0.62 3.70 10.84
N ASN A 51 -1.80 3.64 10.25
CA ASN A 51 -2.91 2.83 10.73
C ASN A 51 -3.42 1.88 9.65
N ILE A 52 -3.73 0.66 10.05
CA ILE A 52 -4.50 -0.31 9.28
C ILE A 52 -5.85 -0.50 9.95
N GLY A 53 -6.90 -0.60 9.15
CA GLY A 53 -8.27 -0.77 9.63
C GLY A 53 -8.94 0.54 10.06
N GLY A 54 -9.80 0.46 11.08
CA GLY A 54 -10.69 1.54 11.50
C GLY A 54 -12.09 1.36 10.95
N SER A 55 -12.99 2.33 11.22
CA SER A 55 -14.40 2.26 10.82
C SER A 55 -14.54 2.01 9.31
N SER A 56 -15.31 1.02 8.94
CA SER A 56 -15.56 0.54 7.56
C SER A 56 -14.33 -0.01 6.82
N LYS A 57 -13.13 0.10 7.39
CA LYS A 57 -11.87 -0.38 6.75
C LYS A 57 -11.38 -1.70 7.34
N GLY A 58 -11.58 -1.92 8.66
CA GLY A 58 -11.14 -3.14 9.34
C GLY A 58 -11.83 -4.39 8.79
N HIS A 59 -13.07 -4.29 8.35
CA HIS A 59 -13.82 -5.36 7.69
C HIS A 59 -13.16 -5.77 6.38
N LEU A 60 -12.83 -4.80 5.51
CA LEU A 60 -12.17 -5.05 4.23
C LEU A 60 -10.81 -5.73 4.40
N VAL A 61 -10.03 -5.35 5.42
CA VAL A 61 -8.75 -6.03 5.70
C VAL A 61 -8.96 -7.51 6.02
N ARG A 62 -10.03 -7.84 6.78
CA ARG A 62 -10.37 -9.23 7.09
C ARG A 62 -10.89 -10.01 5.88
N GLU A 63 -11.64 -9.36 5.01
CA GLU A 63 -12.08 -9.96 3.75
C GLU A 63 -10.90 -10.30 2.85
N ILE A 64 -9.93 -9.37 2.73
CA ILE A 64 -8.67 -9.61 2.01
C ILE A 64 -7.88 -10.77 2.65
N ASP A 65 -7.78 -10.80 3.98
CA ASP A 65 -7.10 -11.89 4.71
C ASP A 65 -7.77 -13.25 4.45
N ALA A 66 -9.10 -13.29 4.44
CA ALA A 66 -9.87 -14.50 4.14
C ALA A 66 -9.59 -15.05 2.73
N LEU A 67 -9.26 -14.18 1.78
CA LEU A 67 -8.83 -14.54 0.42
C LEU A 67 -7.33 -14.85 0.31
N GLY A 68 -6.61 -14.87 1.43
CA GLY A 68 -5.18 -15.19 1.45
C GLY A 68 -4.24 -13.98 1.38
N GLY A 69 -4.77 -12.75 1.52
CA GLY A 69 -3.99 -11.51 1.49
C GLY A 69 -2.92 -11.41 2.59
N GLU A 70 -2.06 -10.42 2.47
CA GLU A 70 -0.89 -10.26 3.34
C GLU A 70 -1.06 -9.11 4.34
N MET A 71 -1.93 -8.13 4.08
CA MET A 71 -2.09 -6.92 4.91
C MET A 71 -2.41 -7.25 6.36
N GLY A 72 -3.34 -8.18 6.59
CA GLY A 72 -3.71 -8.63 7.94
C GLY A 72 -2.54 -9.27 8.69
N LYS A 73 -1.81 -10.16 8.03
CA LYS A 73 -0.61 -10.81 8.60
C LYS A 73 0.50 -9.81 8.87
N ASN A 74 0.68 -8.85 7.96
CA ASN A 74 1.73 -7.85 8.07
C ASN A 74 1.49 -6.90 9.24
N ILE A 75 0.26 -6.40 9.40
CA ILE A 75 -0.06 -5.52 10.53
C ILE A 75 0.01 -6.26 11.86
N ASP A 76 -0.44 -7.51 11.95
CA ASP A 76 -0.37 -8.30 13.19
C ASP A 76 1.07 -8.56 13.64
N ALA A 77 2.03 -8.54 12.72
CA ALA A 77 3.45 -8.66 13.04
C ALA A 77 4.11 -7.32 13.42
N THR A 78 3.54 -6.18 13.03
CA THR A 78 4.23 -4.87 13.06
C THR A 78 3.46 -3.78 13.79
N PHE A 79 2.30 -4.08 14.38
CA PHE A 79 1.54 -3.09 15.12
C PHE A 79 2.27 -2.66 16.42
N ILE A 80 2.04 -1.42 16.82
CA ILE A 80 2.46 -0.87 18.11
C ILE A 80 1.27 -0.76 19.08
N GLN A 81 0.07 -0.55 18.56
CA GLN A 81 -1.18 -0.51 19.33
C GLN A 81 -2.32 -1.10 18.49
N SER A 82 -3.19 -1.88 19.13
CA SER A 82 -4.41 -2.42 18.54
C SER A 82 -5.61 -2.09 19.40
N LYS A 83 -6.71 -1.66 18.76
CA LYS A 83 -7.95 -1.26 19.45
C LYS A 83 -9.19 -1.59 18.64
N MET A 84 -10.20 -2.16 19.30
CA MET A 84 -11.52 -2.31 18.70
C MET A 84 -12.33 -1.01 18.89
N LEU A 85 -12.72 -0.39 17.78
CA LEU A 85 -13.54 0.82 17.77
C LEU A 85 -15.03 0.48 17.81
N ASN A 86 -15.84 1.45 18.20
CA ASN A 86 -17.30 1.39 18.19
C ASN A 86 -17.92 0.28 19.09
N LYS A 87 -17.23 -0.16 20.14
CA LYS A 87 -17.72 -1.20 21.05
C LYS A 87 -19.10 -0.91 21.65
N SER A 88 -19.43 0.38 21.85
CA SER A 88 -20.72 0.83 22.39
C SER A 88 -21.86 0.82 21.38
N LYS A 89 -21.58 0.62 20.08
CA LYS A 89 -22.57 0.74 19.00
C LYS A 89 -23.07 -0.59 18.43
N GLY A 90 -22.71 -1.69 19.06
CA GLY A 90 -23.09 -3.04 18.66
C GLY A 90 -22.11 -3.71 17.69
N PRO A 91 -22.18 -5.08 17.59
CA PRO A 91 -21.18 -5.90 16.92
C PRO A 91 -21.02 -5.61 15.43
N ALA A 92 -22.08 -5.22 14.73
CA ALA A 92 -22.07 -4.97 13.28
C ALA A 92 -21.13 -3.83 12.87
N VAL A 93 -20.85 -2.89 13.76
CA VAL A 93 -19.97 -1.74 13.50
C VAL A 93 -18.66 -1.79 14.29
N HIS A 94 -18.40 -2.88 15.00
CA HIS A 94 -17.11 -3.11 15.63
C HIS A 94 -16.02 -3.12 14.59
N SER A 95 -15.04 -2.24 14.71
CA SER A 95 -14.01 -2.05 13.70
C SER A 95 -12.64 -2.08 14.33
N LEU A 96 -11.86 -3.07 13.96
CA LEU A 96 -10.49 -3.19 14.42
C LEU A 96 -9.60 -2.13 13.76
N ARG A 97 -8.78 -1.45 14.54
CA ARG A 97 -7.74 -0.52 14.09
C ARG A 97 -6.43 -0.84 14.79
N ALA A 98 -5.37 -0.93 14.02
CA ALA A 98 -4.02 -1.04 14.56
C ALA A 98 -3.13 0.09 14.06
N GLN A 99 -2.35 0.68 14.97
CA GLN A 99 -1.26 1.57 14.61
C GLN A 99 -0.02 0.73 14.31
N ALA A 100 0.61 1.00 13.17
CA ALA A 100 1.80 0.30 12.70
C ALA A 100 3.08 1.02 13.11
N ASP A 101 4.13 0.26 13.35
CA ASP A 101 5.48 0.73 13.11
C ASP A 101 5.66 0.81 11.57
N LYS A 102 5.69 2.05 11.04
CA LYS A 102 5.72 2.29 9.59
C LYS A 102 6.91 1.62 8.90
N SER A 103 8.06 1.71 9.54
CA SER A 103 9.32 1.17 8.99
C SER A 103 9.32 -0.35 9.01
N ASP A 104 8.86 -0.96 10.11
CA ASP A 104 8.73 -2.40 10.21
C ASP A 104 7.70 -2.95 9.22
N TYR A 105 6.56 -2.27 9.07
CA TYR A 105 5.49 -2.67 8.16
C TYR A 105 5.98 -2.71 6.70
N SER A 106 6.62 -1.62 6.24
CA SER A 106 7.18 -1.51 4.88
C SER A 106 8.27 -2.55 4.64
N ARG A 107 9.25 -2.65 5.55
CA ARG A 107 10.36 -3.60 5.45
C ARG A 107 9.89 -5.05 5.40
N ARG A 108 8.91 -5.41 6.26
CA ARG A 108 8.36 -6.76 6.26
C ARG A 108 7.61 -7.06 4.97
N MET A 109 6.76 -6.14 4.48
CA MET A 109 6.04 -6.33 3.22
C MET A 109 7.02 -6.47 2.04
N ARG A 110 8.04 -5.63 1.98
CA ARG A 110 9.10 -5.75 0.95
C ARG A 110 9.74 -7.13 0.97
N LYS A 111 10.13 -7.61 2.17
CA LYS A 111 10.71 -8.95 2.32
C LYS A 111 9.76 -10.06 1.85
N VAL A 112 8.46 -9.93 2.11
CA VAL A 112 7.45 -10.89 1.63
C VAL A 112 7.40 -10.88 0.10
N MET A 113 7.34 -9.71 -0.53
CA MET A 113 7.28 -9.60 -1.99
C MET A 113 8.53 -10.14 -2.66
N GLU A 114 9.72 -9.78 -2.16
CA GLU A 114 11.01 -10.21 -2.72
C GLU A 114 11.27 -11.73 -2.57
N ASN A 115 10.60 -12.39 -1.62
CA ASN A 115 10.76 -13.83 -1.37
C ASN A 115 9.54 -14.66 -1.83
N THR A 116 8.59 -14.06 -2.51
CA THR A 116 7.44 -14.79 -3.07
C THR A 116 7.81 -15.37 -4.42
N GLU A 117 7.62 -16.66 -4.58
CA GLU A 117 7.83 -17.37 -5.85
C GLU A 117 6.95 -16.76 -6.95
N ASN A 118 7.42 -16.75 -8.18
CA ASN A 118 6.77 -16.15 -9.37
C ASN A 118 6.53 -14.64 -9.28
N LEU A 119 7.12 -13.93 -8.30
CA LEU A 119 7.00 -12.47 -8.17
C LEU A 119 8.36 -11.79 -8.37
N PHE A 120 8.41 -10.91 -9.35
CA PHE A 120 9.55 -10.03 -9.59
C PHE A 120 9.20 -8.60 -9.19
N VAL A 121 10.07 -7.96 -8.44
CA VAL A 121 9.92 -6.54 -8.07
C VAL A 121 10.98 -5.73 -8.80
N ARG A 122 10.56 -4.67 -9.50
CA ARG A 122 11.47 -3.83 -10.26
C ARG A 122 11.24 -2.35 -9.99
N GLN A 123 12.32 -1.64 -9.70
CA GLN A 123 12.27 -0.19 -9.57
C GLN A 123 12.33 0.45 -10.95
N ALA A 124 11.22 1.00 -11.39
CA ALA A 124 11.12 1.81 -12.61
C ALA A 124 9.82 2.61 -12.59
N GLU A 125 9.82 3.79 -13.23
CA GLU A 125 8.60 4.51 -13.56
C GLU A 125 8.00 3.93 -14.85
N VAL A 126 6.77 3.46 -14.79
CA VAL A 126 5.97 3.10 -15.96
C VAL A 126 5.37 4.38 -16.56
N THR A 127 5.60 4.59 -17.83
CA THR A 127 5.21 5.83 -18.54
C THR A 127 4.08 5.62 -19.55
N GLU A 128 3.87 4.37 -19.97
CA GLU A 128 2.92 4.06 -21.04
C GLU A 128 2.32 2.67 -20.84
N ILE A 129 1.03 2.53 -21.09
CA ILE A 129 0.37 1.25 -21.33
C ILE A 129 0.37 0.99 -22.83
N MET A 130 0.86 -0.16 -23.24
CA MET A 130 0.90 -0.55 -24.67
C MET A 130 -0.40 -1.27 -25.01
N VAL A 131 -1.21 -0.67 -25.88
CA VAL A 131 -2.49 -1.24 -26.35
C VAL A 131 -2.42 -1.36 -27.86
N LYS A 132 -2.84 -2.51 -28.39
CA LYS A 132 -2.96 -2.76 -29.83
C LYS A 132 -4.32 -3.38 -30.11
N ASP A 133 -5.07 -2.79 -31.02
CA ASP A 133 -6.42 -3.26 -31.42
C ASP A 133 -7.37 -3.45 -30.22
N GLY A 134 -7.30 -2.53 -29.23
CA GLY A 134 -8.10 -2.58 -28.00
C GLY A 134 -7.63 -3.62 -26.96
N VAL A 135 -6.53 -4.33 -27.22
CA VAL A 135 -5.97 -5.35 -26.35
C VAL A 135 -4.67 -4.89 -25.71
N ILE A 136 -4.58 -5.01 -24.39
CA ILE A 136 -3.33 -4.71 -23.66
C ILE A 136 -2.22 -5.65 -24.11
N GLN A 137 -1.04 -5.07 -24.35
CA GLN A 137 0.18 -5.82 -24.69
C GLN A 137 1.20 -5.79 -23.57
N GLY A 138 1.15 -4.78 -22.71
CA GLY A 138 2.11 -4.59 -21.64
C GLY A 138 2.32 -3.12 -21.27
N VAL A 139 3.51 -2.81 -20.79
CA VAL A 139 3.88 -1.45 -20.37
C VAL A 139 5.27 -1.06 -20.89
N LYS A 140 5.51 0.26 -20.95
CA LYS A 140 6.82 0.84 -21.23
C LYS A 140 7.28 1.67 -20.03
N THR A 141 8.55 1.62 -19.74
CA THR A 141 9.18 2.38 -18.65
C THR A 141 9.86 3.65 -19.16
N LEU A 142 10.21 4.55 -18.24
CA LEU A 142 10.91 5.80 -18.55
C LEU A 142 12.25 5.58 -19.28
N SER A 143 12.93 4.46 -19.01
CA SER A 143 14.16 4.07 -19.74
C SER A 143 13.91 3.60 -21.17
N GLY A 144 12.66 3.50 -21.61
CA GLY A 144 12.27 2.97 -22.91
C GLY A 144 12.13 1.44 -22.96
N ALA A 145 12.41 0.72 -21.88
CA ALA A 145 12.25 -0.73 -21.85
C ALA A 145 10.77 -1.12 -21.92
N GLN A 146 10.48 -2.19 -22.67
CA GLN A 146 9.12 -2.71 -22.87
C GLN A 146 8.98 -4.06 -22.18
N TYR A 147 7.87 -4.22 -21.47
CA TYR A 147 7.49 -5.45 -20.75
C TYR A 147 6.13 -5.88 -21.23
N PHE A 148 6.03 -7.14 -21.64
CA PHE A 148 4.80 -7.69 -22.22
C PHE A 148 4.05 -8.51 -21.20
N ALA A 149 2.72 -8.43 -21.19
CA ALA A 149 1.88 -9.24 -20.33
C ALA A 149 0.46 -9.38 -20.88
N LYS A 150 -0.24 -10.42 -20.43
CA LYS A 150 -1.66 -10.67 -20.74
C LYS A 150 -2.59 -9.72 -19.98
N ALA A 151 -2.16 -9.25 -18.81
CA ALA A 151 -2.94 -8.34 -17.96
C ALA A 151 -2.03 -7.30 -17.30
N VAL A 152 -2.58 -6.09 -17.12
CA VAL A 152 -1.93 -4.99 -16.39
C VAL A 152 -2.86 -4.48 -15.31
N VAL A 153 -2.40 -4.44 -14.07
CA VAL A 153 -3.13 -3.93 -12.91
C VAL A 153 -2.52 -2.60 -12.48
N LEU A 154 -3.30 -1.52 -12.57
CA LEU A 154 -2.85 -0.18 -12.22
C LEU A 154 -3.15 0.13 -10.75
N CYS A 155 -2.11 0.30 -9.95
CA CYS A 155 -2.15 0.59 -8.52
C CYS A 155 -1.33 1.85 -8.18
N THR A 156 -1.46 2.90 -8.97
CA THR A 156 -0.62 4.10 -8.96
C THR A 156 -0.76 4.97 -7.71
N GLY A 157 -1.83 4.76 -6.93
CA GLY A 157 -2.03 5.41 -5.63
C GLY A 157 -2.00 6.94 -5.71
N VAL A 158 -1.17 7.54 -4.87
CA VAL A 158 -1.07 9.01 -4.71
C VAL A 158 0.14 9.62 -5.43
N TYR A 159 0.80 8.88 -6.33
CA TYR A 159 2.03 9.34 -6.99
C TYR A 159 1.79 9.88 -8.40
N LEU A 160 0.65 9.56 -9.03
CA LEU A 160 0.36 9.95 -10.41
C LEU A 160 0.12 11.45 -10.50
N LYS A 161 1.04 12.18 -11.19
CA LYS A 161 1.08 13.66 -11.23
C LYS A 161 0.84 14.30 -9.86
N ALA A 162 1.54 13.78 -8.85
CA ALA A 162 1.31 14.16 -7.47
C ALA A 162 1.75 15.59 -7.18
N LYS A 163 1.00 16.26 -6.31
CA LYS A 163 1.30 17.58 -5.78
C LYS A 163 1.09 17.58 -4.27
N CYS A 164 2.13 17.92 -3.52
CA CYS A 164 2.06 18.09 -2.07
C CYS A 164 1.85 19.56 -1.72
N ILE A 165 0.98 19.82 -0.77
CA ILE A 165 0.63 21.17 -0.31
C ILE A 165 0.91 21.26 1.20
N HIS A 166 1.68 22.26 1.61
CA HIS A 166 1.99 22.57 3.00
C HIS A 166 1.72 24.05 3.26
N GLY A 167 0.58 24.36 3.89
CA GLY A 167 0.13 25.74 3.99
C GLY A 167 -0.06 26.38 2.62
N ASP A 168 0.59 27.49 2.36
CA ASP A 168 0.53 28.23 1.10
C ASP A 168 1.52 27.74 0.04
N VAL A 169 2.41 26.79 0.39
CA VAL A 169 3.44 26.29 -0.51
C VAL A 169 3.02 24.95 -1.13
N SER A 170 3.25 24.80 -2.41
CA SER A 170 2.99 23.55 -3.14
C SER A 170 4.19 23.07 -3.95
N TYR A 171 4.38 21.77 -3.99
CA TYR A 171 5.46 21.09 -4.70
C TYR A 171 4.91 20.01 -5.63
N GLU A 172 5.44 19.92 -6.83
CA GLU A 172 5.18 18.80 -7.74
C GLU A 172 6.07 17.62 -7.37
N THR A 173 5.69 16.93 -6.31
CA THR A 173 6.40 15.78 -5.77
C THR A 173 5.42 14.76 -5.23
N GLY A 174 5.85 13.52 -5.13
CA GLY A 174 5.14 12.48 -4.36
C GLY A 174 5.30 12.67 -2.85
N PRO A 175 4.53 11.95 -2.05
CA PRO A 175 4.64 11.96 -0.59
C PRO A 175 6.06 11.65 -0.11
N ASN A 176 6.45 12.24 1.03
CA ASN A 176 7.77 12.09 1.67
C ASN A 176 8.96 12.47 0.77
N GLY A 177 8.78 13.41 -0.16
CA GLY A 177 9.83 13.87 -1.07
C GLY A 177 10.23 12.86 -2.15
N LEU A 178 9.47 11.80 -2.33
CA LEU A 178 9.70 10.86 -3.43
C LEU A 178 9.24 11.45 -4.76
N GLN A 179 9.86 11.02 -5.84
CA GLN A 179 9.50 11.47 -7.18
C GLN A 179 8.04 11.16 -7.50
N ALA A 180 7.33 12.11 -8.10
CA ALA A 180 6.01 11.88 -8.67
C ALA A 180 6.14 11.11 -9.99
N ALA A 181 5.17 10.23 -10.28
CA ALA A 181 5.05 9.56 -11.57
C ALA A 181 4.28 10.48 -12.53
N ASN A 182 5.01 11.18 -13.40
CA ASN A 182 4.44 12.28 -14.18
C ASN A 182 3.99 11.87 -15.59
N HIS A 183 4.45 10.73 -16.11
CA HIS A 183 4.34 10.42 -17.53
C HIS A 183 3.14 9.53 -17.88
N LEU A 184 2.73 8.61 -17.02
CA LEU A 184 1.70 7.62 -17.33
C LEU A 184 0.31 8.22 -17.60
N THR A 185 -0.01 9.39 -17.03
CA THR A 185 -1.34 10.00 -17.15
C THR A 185 -1.76 10.25 -18.59
N ALA A 186 -0.84 10.70 -19.46
CA ALA A 186 -1.15 10.94 -20.87
C ALA A 186 -1.58 9.65 -21.57
N SER A 187 -0.80 8.59 -21.39
CA SER A 187 -1.11 7.28 -21.97
C SER A 187 -2.45 6.71 -21.50
N LEU A 188 -2.83 6.94 -20.23
CA LEU A 188 -4.15 6.53 -19.73
C LEU A 188 -5.29 7.26 -20.44
N ILE A 189 -5.17 8.58 -20.60
CA ILE A 189 -6.17 9.41 -21.28
C ILE A 189 -6.30 9.03 -22.75
N GLU A 190 -5.18 8.85 -23.44
CA GLU A 190 -5.14 8.41 -24.86
C GLU A 190 -5.84 7.07 -25.07
N ASN A 191 -5.80 6.19 -24.06
CA ASN A 191 -6.52 4.91 -24.08
C ASN A 191 -7.95 4.99 -23.50
N GLY A 192 -8.52 6.18 -23.37
CA GLY A 192 -9.92 6.40 -22.97
C GLY A 192 -10.19 6.29 -21.48
N ILE A 193 -9.18 6.24 -20.62
CA ILE A 193 -9.36 6.19 -19.18
C ILE A 193 -9.55 7.61 -18.64
N GLU A 194 -10.74 7.91 -18.12
CA GLU A 194 -11.00 9.18 -17.46
C GLU A 194 -10.25 9.25 -16.13
N VAL A 195 -9.46 10.31 -15.94
CA VAL A 195 -8.74 10.57 -14.71
C VAL A 195 -9.22 11.85 -14.04
N ARG A 196 -9.36 11.81 -12.70
CA ARG A 196 -9.77 12.95 -11.90
C ARG A 196 -8.80 13.18 -10.76
N ARG A 197 -8.65 14.45 -10.36
CA ARG A 197 -7.78 14.80 -9.25
C ARG A 197 -8.53 14.67 -7.93
N PHE A 198 -7.94 13.94 -7.00
CA PHE A 198 -8.42 13.83 -5.63
C PHE A 198 -7.44 14.49 -4.66
N LYS A 199 -7.97 15.03 -3.59
CA LYS A 199 -7.21 15.57 -2.47
C LYS A 199 -7.32 14.60 -1.30
N THR A 200 -6.21 14.28 -0.67
CA THR A 200 -6.15 13.58 0.61
C THR A 200 -5.48 14.48 1.65
N GLY A 201 -5.87 14.37 2.91
CA GLY A 201 -5.25 15.11 4.01
C GLY A 201 -4.38 14.22 4.88
N THR A 202 -3.23 14.75 5.27
CA THR A 202 -2.33 14.12 6.24
C THR A 202 -2.30 14.99 7.49
N PRO A 203 -2.46 14.44 8.71
CA PRO A 203 -2.32 15.21 9.93
C PRO A 203 -0.91 15.77 10.07
N ALA A 204 -0.82 16.97 10.66
CA ALA A 204 0.46 17.61 10.91
C ALA A 204 1.37 16.71 11.77
N ARG A 205 2.65 16.70 11.44
CA ARG A 205 3.69 16.13 12.30
C ARG A 205 4.17 17.22 13.24
N VAL A 206 4.04 16.98 14.53
CA VAL A 206 4.42 17.95 15.58
C VAL A 206 5.64 17.42 16.36
N ASP A 207 6.46 18.34 16.86
CA ASP A 207 7.55 17.98 17.77
C ASP A 207 6.94 17.52 19.10
N LYS A 208 7.30 16.31 19.54
CA LYS A 208 6.82 15.76 20.81
C LYS A 208 7.06 16.71 22.00
N ARG A 209 8.14 17.49 21.98
CA ARG A 209 8.49 18.43 23.04
C ARG A 209 7.55 19.65 23.10
N SER A 210 6.85 19.94 22.00
CA SER A 210 5.86 21.04 21.95
C SER A 210 4.45 20.63 22.41
N ILE A 211 4.24 19.34 22.75
CA ILE A 211 2.93 18.82 23.13
C ILE A 211 2.71 19.01 24.62
N ASP A 212 1.60 19.64 24.97
CA ASP A 212 1.12 19.70 26.34
C ASP A 212 0.24 18.46 26.64
N PHE A 213 0.84 17.41 27.14
CA PHE A 213 0.16 16.16 27.46
C PHE A 213 -0.90 16.32 28.56
N SER A 214 -0.82 17.35 29.42
CA SER A 214 -1.81 17.60 30.47
C SER A 214 -3.20 17.95 29.93
N LYS A 215 -3.26 18.43 28.69
CA LYS A 215 -4.51 18.79 27.98
C LYS A 215 -5.06 17.64 27.14
N MET A 216 -4.46 16.47 27.19
CA MET A 216 -4.82 15.31 26.38
C MET A 216 -5.29 14.15 27.24
N THR A 217 -6.19 13.36 26.71
CA THR A 217 -6.58 12.08 27.31
C THR A 217 -5.82 10.97 26.60
N GLU A 218 -5.08 10.17 27.35
CA GLU A 218 -4.39 9.01 26.81
C GLU A 218 -5.39 7.95 26.35
N GLN A 219 -5.16 7.41 25.15
CA GLN A 219 -5.96 6.34 24.59
C GLN A 219 -5.14 5.06 24.51
N PHE A 220 -5.41 4.15 25.45
CA PHE A 220 -4.76 2.85 25.49
C PHE A 220 -5.27 1.91 24.39
N GLY A 221 -4.45 0.95 24.01
CA GLY A 221 -4.88 -0.21 23.23
C GLY A 221 -5.75 -1.15 24.08
N ASP A 222 -6.39 -2.11 23.41
CA ASP A 222 -7.15 -3.15 24.12
C ASP A 222 -6.19 -4.10 24.85
N GLU A 223 -6.52 -4.49 26.10
CA GLU A 223 -5.75 -5.49 26.86
C GLU A 223 -5.67 -6.82 26.11
N ARG A 224 -6.81 -7.25 25.57
CA ARG A 224 -6.90 -8.44 24.73
C ARG A 224 -6.82 -8.01 23.26
N VAL A 225 -5.65 -8.21 22.66
CA VAL A 225 -5.46 -7.97 21.22
C VAL A 225 -6.27 -8.98 20.41
N VAL A 226 -7.09 -8.46 19.50
CA VAL A 226 -7.76 -9.24 18.47
C VAL A 226 -6.95 -9.09 17.18
N PRO A 227 -6.48 -10.19 16.56
CA PRO A 227 -5.71 -10.08 15.32
C PRO A 227 -6.59 -9.72 14.12
N PHE A 228 -5.97 -9.14 13.10
CA PHE A 228 -6.59 -9.00 11.79
C PHE A 228 -6.65 -10.34 11.06
N SER A 229 -5.52 -11.06 11.05
CA SER A 229 -5.43 -12.32 10.33
C SER A 229 -6.06 -13.48 11.11
N LEU A 230 -6.98 -14.19 10.46
CA LEU A 230 -7.57 -15.42 10.96
C LEU A 230 -6.63 -16.63 10.82
N GLN A 231 -5.58 -16.51 9.99
CA GLN A 231 -4.62 -17.57 9.71
C GLN A 231 -3.51 -17.68 10.78
N LEU A 232 -3.34 -16.66 11.62
CA LEU A 232 -2.38 -16.67 12.70
C LEU A 232 -2.98 -17.39 13.92
N THR A 233 -2.36 -18.48 14.33
CA THR A 233 -2.74 -19.17 15.56
C THR A 233 -2.41 -18.30 16.78
N ARG A 234 -3.24 -18.38 17.83
CA ARG A 234 -3.19 -17.59 19.07
C ARG A 234 -1.82 -17.49 19.77
N LYS A 235 -0.85 -18.34 19.43
CA LYS A 235 0.49 -18.41 20.05
C LYS A 235 1.50 -17.37 19.55
N ARG A 236 1.20 -16.56 18.53
CA ARG A 236 2.15 -15.63 17.89
C ARG A 236 1.83 -14.14 18.02
N TYR A 237 0.88 -13.76 18.88
CA TYR A 237 0.53 -12.35 18.99
C TYR A 237 1.54 -11.56 19.80
N LYS A 238 2.00 -10.44 19.23
CA LYS A 238 2.68 -9.39 19.99
C LYS A 238 1.68 -8.79 20.95
N LYS A 239 2.12 -8.51 22.18
CA LYS A 239 1.39 -7.61 23.10
C LYS A 239 1.54 -6.18 22.58
N ASN A 240 0.58 -5.30 22.93
CA ASN A 240 0.74 -3.87 22.68
C ASN A 240 2.10 -3.41 23.24
N ARG A 241 2.85 -2.61 22.45
CA ARG A 241 4.13 -2.03 22.94
C ARG A 241 3.90 -1.01 24.05
N PHE A 242 2.72 -0.40 24.08
CA PHE A 242 2.27 0.48 25.14
C PHE A 242 1.14 -0.23 25.85
N PRO A 243 1.39 -0.88 27.00
CA PRO A 243 0.34 -1.53 27.77
C PRO A 243 -0.70 -0.51 28.19
N ALA A 244 -1.92 -0.99 28.43
CA ALA A 244 -2.91 -0.24 29.18
C ALA A 244 -2.28 0.05 30.55
N GLY A 245 -2.05 1.33 30.85
CA GLY A 245 -1.47 1.78 32.12
C GLY A 245 -2.29 1.42 33.34
#